data_6e0ff86ad363ec1324cce352d0e51bf9
#
_entry.id   6e0ff86ad363ec1324cce352d0e51bf9
#
_cell.length_a   1.000
_cell.length_b   1.000
_cell.length_c   1.000
_cell.angle_alpha   90.00
_cell.angle_beta   90.00
_cell.angle_gamma   90.00
#
_symmetry.space_group_name_H-M   'P 1'
#
loop_
_entity.id
_entity.type
_entity.pdbx_description
1 polymer ?
#
loop_
_entity_poly.entity_id
_entity_poly.type
_entity_poly.pdbx_seq_one_letter_code
_entity_poly.pdbx_strand_id
1 'polypeptide(L)'
;VEHTVTPKEVTETYRLVLESERVLFETVLRRLTAKQIAVLTAIAKEPTKKLFAAEYMERHNLKSTGGIQRGLSVLTGEDLVEQHPAEDIWTVVDPLLWQWLAEKAL
;
A
#
# COMPACT_ATOMS: atom_id res chain seq x y z
N VAL A 1 -7.94 18.68 -34.75
CA VAL A 1 -8.60 19.24 -33.57
C VAL A 1 -8.04 18.59 -32.33
N GLU A 2 -7.53 19.41 -31.45
CA GLU A 2 -6.98 18.91 -30.21
C GLU A 2 -8.07 18.47 -29.25
N HIS A 3 -7.92 17.27 -28.71
CA HIS A 3 -8.83 16.78 -27.70
C HIS A 3 -8.41 17.31 -26.32
N THR A 4 -9.28 18.02 -25.67
CA THR A 4 -9.01 18.51 -24.32
C THR A 4 -9.46 17.46 -23.31
N VAL A 5 -8.52 16.91 -22.55
CA VAL A 5 -8.83 15.90 -21.55
C VAL A 5 -9.52 16.56 -20.36
N THR A 6 -10.71 16.06 -20.01
CA THR A 6 -11.45 16.54 -18.84
C THR A 6 -10.98 15.85 -17.56
N PRO A 7 -11.21 16.44 -16.37
CA PRO A 7 -10.90 15.76 -15.11
C PRO A 7 -11.58 14.39 -14.97
N LYS A 8 -12.79 14.26 -15.49
CA LYS A 8 -13.52 12.99 -15.48
C LYS A 8 -12.81 11.93 -16.34
N GLU A 9 -12.32 12.33 -17.51
CA GLU A 9 -11.59 11.41 -18.38
C GLU A 9 -10.27 10.97 -17.77
N VAL A 10 -9.56 11.87 -17.08
CA VAL A 10 -8.31 11.54 -16.37
C VAL A 10 -8.59 10.52 -15.28
N THR A 11 -9.64 10.73 -14.47
CA THR A 11 -10.03 9.83 -13.40
C THR A 11 -10.38 8.44 -13.94
N GLU A 12 -11.14 8.40 -15.04
CA GLU A 12 -11.55 7.14 -15.65
C GLU A 12 -10.37 6.39 -16.26
N THR A 13 -9.47 7.11 -16.93
CA THR A 13 -8.24 6.52 -17.48
C THR A 13 -7.39 5.92 -16.37
N TYR A 14 -7.24 6.63 -15.25
CA TYR A 14 -6.48 6.15 -14.11
C TYR A 14 -7.09 4.88 -13.53
N ARG A 15 -8.41 4.83 -13.41
CA ARG A 15 -9.12 3.64 -12.95
C ARG A 15 -8.89 2.44 -13.87
N LEU A 16 -8.90 2.66 -15.18
CA LEU A 16 -8.64 1.60 -16.16
C LEU A 16 -7.21 1.06 -16.03
N VAL A 17 -6.24 1.94 -15.78
CA VAL A 17 -4.86 1.53 -15.56
C VAL A 17 -4.77 0.64 -14.31
N LEU A 18 -5.41 1.05 -13.20
CA LEU A 18 -5.44 0.26 -11.98
C LEU A 18 -6.08 -1.12 -12.20
N GLU A 19 -7.17 -1.17 -12.96
CA GLU A 19 -7.83 -2.44 -13.29
C GLU A 19 -6.92 -3.36 -14.11
N SER A 20 -6.19 -2.81 -15.08
CA SER A 20 -5.30 -3.62 -15.91
C SER A 20 -4.11 -4.16 -15.12
N GLU A 21 -3.69 -3.47 -14.06
CA GLU A 21 -2.59 -3.89 -13.20
C GLU A 21 -3.03 -4.84 -12.08
N ARG A 22 -4.33 -5.04 -11.91
CA ARG A 22 -4.87 -5.84 -10.81
C ARG A 22 -4.28 -7.26 -10.74
N VAL A 23 -4.09 -7.89 -11.88
CA VAL A 23 -3.56 -9.27 -11.93
C VAL A 23 -2.13 -9.30 -11.37
N LEU A 24 -1.32 -8.30 -11.72
CA LEU A 24 0.05 -8.19 -11.21
C LEU A 24 0.06 -7.96 -9.71
N PHE A 25 -0.81 -7.09 -9.21
CA PHE A 25 -0.91 -6.79 -7.78
C PHE A 25 -1.37 -8.02 -7.00
N GLU A 26 -2.36 -8.73 -7.50
CA GLU A 26 -2.82 -9.98 -6.88
C GLU A 26 -1.72 -11.03 -6.84
N THR A 27 -0.90 -11.10 -7.88
CA THR A 27 0.24 -12.02 -7.92
C THR A 27 1.26 -11.68 -6.82
N VAL A 28 1.52 -10.39 -6.61
CA VAL A 28 2.40 -9.94 -5.52
C VAL A 28 1.81 -10.36 -4.17
N LEU A 29 0.52 -10.12 -3.95
CA LEU A 29 -0.13 -10.45 -2.68
C LEU A 29 -0.17 -11.94 -2.40
N ARG A 30 -0.25 -12.78 -3.42
CA ARG A 30 -0.24 -14.24 -3.23
C ARG A 30 1.05 -14.77 -2.64
N ARG A 31 2.14 -14.03 -2.77
CA ARG A 31 3.44 -14.41 -2.21
C ARG A 31 3.60 -13.96 -0.77
N LEU A 32 2.61 -13.27 -0.22
CA LEU A 32 2.65 -12.72 1.12
C LEU A 32 1.68 -13.46 2.04
N THR A 33 2.02 -13.50 3.33
CA THR A 33 1.10 -14.02 4.34
C THR A 33 0.00 -13.00 4.63
N ALA A 34 -1.08 -13.45 5.27
CA ALA A 34 -2.17 -12.55 5.68
C ALA A 34 -1.67 -11.41 6.58
N LYS A 35 -0.73 -11.71 7.47
CA LYS A 35 -0.14 -10.69 8.36
C LYS A 35 0.68 -9.67 7.60
N GLN A 36 1.44 -10.11 6.61
CA GLN A 36 2.24 -9.24 5.76
C GLN A 36 1.34 -8.34 4.91
N ILE A 37 0.27 -8.89 4.35
CA ILE A 37 -0.72 -8.12 3.60
C ILE A 37 -1.37 -7.08 4.50
N ALA A 38 -1.67 -7.42 5.75
CA ALA A 38 -2.27 -6.49 6.70
C ALA A 38 -1.36 -5.29 6.95
N VAL A 39 -0.05 -5.51 7.13
CA VAL A 39 0.92 -4.42 7.33
C VAL A 39 1.02 -3.57 6.07
N LEU A 40 1.15 -4.20 4.91
CA LEU A 40 1.23 -3.49 3.63
C LEU A 40 0.00 -2.61 3.39
N THR A 41 -1.18 -3.16 3.62
CA THR A 41 -2.45 -2.44 3.45
C THR A 41 -2.57 -1.28 4.44
N ALA A 42 -2.15 -1.48 5.67
CA ALA A 42 -2.15 -0.41 6.68
C ALA A 42 -1.28 0.76 6.23
N ILE A 43 -0.08 0.48 5.73
CA ILE A 43 0.84 1.51 5.23
C ILE A 43 0.22 2.24 4.03
N ALA A 44 -0.43 1.51 3.13
CA ALA A 44 -1.08 2.12 1.97
C ALA A 44 -2.20 3.07 2.38
N LYS A 45 -3.01 2.68 3.37
CA LYS A 45 -4.13 3.50 3.83
C LYS A 45 -3.70 4.67 4.71
N GLU A 46 -2.71 4.44 5.55
CA GLU A 46 -2.25 5.44 6.51
C GLU A 46 -0.73 5.38 6.62
N PRO A 47 0.00 6.03 5.71
CA PRO A 47 1.45 6.15 5.84
C PRO A 47 1.80 6.76 7.20
N THR A 48 2.78 6.21 7.87
CA THR A 48 3.09 6.62 9.23
C THR A 48 4.55 6.37 9.59
N LYS A 49 5.05 7.12 10.55
CA LYS A 49 6.32 6.82 11.19
C LYS A 49 6.13 6.04 12.49
N LYS A 50 4.87 5.78 12.88
CA LYS A 50 4.52 5.16 14.17
C LYS A 50 3.76 3.85 14.00
N LEU A 51 4.32 2.93 13.22
CA LEU A 51 3.71 1.62 12.98
C LEU A 51 3.43 0.84 14.25
N PHE A 52 4.23 1.05 15.30
CA PHE A 52 4.11 0.30 16.55
C PHE A 52 3.27 1.02 17.61
N ALA A 53 2.70 2.17 17.29
CA ALA A 53 1.81 2.86 18.21
C ALA A 53 0.53 2.03 18.42
N ALA A 54 0.10 1.90 19.66
CA ALA A 54 -1.09 1.09 20.00
C ALA A 54 -2.31 1.52 19.21
N GLU A 55 -2.50 2.82 19.06
CA GLU A 55 -3.64 3.38 18.32
C GLU A 55 -3.64 2.98 16.85
N TYR A 56 -2.46 3.03 16.23
CA TYR A 56 -2.29 2.62 14.83
C TYR A 56 -2.57 1.13 14.67
N MET A 57 -1.99 0.32 15.55
CA MET A 57 -2.18 -1.12 15.52
C MET A 57 -3.66 -1.49 15.67
N GLU A 58 -4.36 -0.80 16.56
CA GLU A 58 -5.79 -1.04 16.78
C GLU A 58 -6.62 -0.66 15.56
N ARG A 59 -6.37 0.51 14.96
CA ARG A 59 -7.09 0.96 13.77
C ARG A 59 -6.95 0.00 12.61
N HIS A 60 -5.79 -0.61 12.45
CA HIS A 60 -5.48 -1.50 11.33
C HIS A 60 -5.50 -2.97 11.70
N ASN A 61 -5.98 -3.28 12.89
CA ASN A 61 -6.11 -4.66 13.38
C ASN A 61 -4.79 -5.44 13.32
N LEU A 62 -3.70 -4.78 13.68
CA LEU A 62 -2.37 -5.39 13.76
C LEU A 62 -2.18 -5.94 15.17
N LYS A 63 -1.89 -7.24 15.28
CA LYS A 63 -1.98 -7.96 16.54
C LYS A 63 -0.74 -7.92 17.43
N SER A 64 0.45 -7.77 16.83
CA SER A 64 1.68 -7.80 17.60
C SER A 64 2.81 -7.02 16.94
N THR A 65 3.67 -6.43 17.78
CA THR A 65 4.83 -5.70 17.30
C THR A 65 5.81 -6.63 16.59
N GLY A 66 6.00 -7.84 17.11
CA GLY A 66 6.87 -8.84 16.48
C GLY A 66 6.39 -9.24 15.09
N GLY A 67 5.06 -9.38 14.92
CA GLY A 67 4.47 -9.65 13.61
C GLY A 67 4.70 -8.52 12.63
N ILE A 68 4.57 -7.27 13.10
CA ILE A 68 4.83 -6.09 12.27
C ILE A 68 6.30 -6.06 11.85
N GLN A 69 7.23 -6.29 12.76
CA GLN A 69 8.67 -6.29 12.45
C GLN A 69 9.03 -7.35 11.42
N ARG A 70 8.52 -8.55 11.57
CA ARG A 70 8.75 -9.62 10.60
C ARG A 70 8.15 -9.29 9.24
N GLY A 71 6.94 -8.72 9.25
CA GLY A 71 6.27 -8.28 8.02
C GLY A 71 7.06 -7.19 7.31
N LEU A 72 7.54 -6.19 8.04
CA LEU A 72 8.33 -5.10 7.47
C LEU A 72 9.63 -5.63 6.85
N SER A 73 10.28 -6.59 7.50
CA SER A 73 11.51 -7.19 6.98
C SER A 73 11.29 -7.82 5.60
N VAL A 74 10.21 -8.57 5.46
CA VAL A 74 9.85 -9.19 4.17
C VAL A 74 9.45 -8.13 3.15
N LEU A 75 8.57 -7.20 3.53
CA LEU A 75 8.09 -6.16 2.62
C LEU A 75 9.21 -5.25 2.13
N THR A 76 10.15 -4.91 3.01
CA THR A 76 11.33 -4.11 2.64
C THR A 76 12.25 -4.91 1.71
N GLY A 77 12.47 -6.18 2.02
CA GLY A 77 13.29 -7.06 1.19
C GLY A 77 12.73 -7.28 -0.21
N GLU A 78 11.40 -7.21 -0.35
CA GLU A 78 10.72 -7.33 -1.65
C GLU A 78 10.52 -5.97 -2.32
N ASP A 79 11.07 -4.88 -1.77
CA ASP A 79 10.93 -3.52 -2.27
C ASP A 79 9.47 -3.04 -2.39
N LEU A 80 8.61 -3.53 -1.50
CA LEU A 80 7.19 -3.13 -1.49
C LEU A 80 6.93 -1.91 -0.64
N VAL A 81 7.70 -1.73 0.43
CA VAL A 81 7.60 -0.56 1.29
C VAL A 81 8.99 0.02 1.55
N GLU A 82 9.02 1.30 1.87
CA GLU A 82 10.26 1.98 2.25
C GLU A 82 9.97 3.01 3.32
N GLN A 83 11.00 3.34 4.10
CA GLN A 83 10.92 4.42 5.09
C GLN A 83 11.64 5.63 4.51
N HIS A 84 10.93 6.75 4.42
CA HIS A 84 11.47 7.97 3.86
C HIS A 84 12.63 8.47 4.73
N PRO A 85 13.83 8.71 4.15
CA PRO A 85 15.01 9.01 4.96
C PRO A 85 14.91 10.31 5.77
N ALA A 86 14.18 11.31 5.29
CA ALA A 86 14.06 12.59 5.98
C ALA A 86 12.94 12.64 7.02
N GLU A 87 11.83 11.98 6.73
CA GLU A 87 10.61 12.07 7.54
C GLU A 87 10.31 10.82 8.35
N ASP A 88 11.04 9.73 8.11
CA ASP A 88 10.85 8.42 8.75
C ASP A 88 9.46 7.82 8.53
N ILE A 89 8.74 8.28 7.51
CA ILE A 89 7.41 7.79 7.20
C ILE A 89 7.51 6.54 6.31
N TRP A 90 6.81 5.50 6.71
CA TRP A 90 6.67 4.28 5.90
C TRP A 90 5.67 4.52 4.77
N THR A 91 6.04 4.16 3.56
CA THR A 91 5.19 4.32 2.37
C THR A 91 5.32 3.09 1.48
N VAL A 92 4.33 2.90 0.60
CA VAL A 92 4.39 1.89 -0.44
C VAL A 92 5.23 2.44 -1.60
N VAL A 93 6.19 1.65 -2.09
CA VAL A 93 7.14 2.10 -3.12
C VAL A 93 6.44 2.37 -4.45
N ASP A 94 5.60 1.44 -4.91
CA ASP A 94 4.90 1.58 -6.19
C ASP A 94 3.63 2.42 -6.02
N PRO A 95 3.53 3.59 -6.67
CA PRO A 95 2.34 4.45 -6.53
C PRO A 95 1.04 3.79 -6.98
N LEU A 96 1.07 2.94 -8.00
CA LEU A 96 -0.13 2.26 -8.48
C LEU A 96 -0.58 1.18 -7.51
N LEU A 97 0.35 0.41 -6.96
CA LEU A 97 0.05 -0.57 -5.93
C LEU A 97 -0.50 0.12 -4.69
N TRP A 98 0.11 1.24 -4.29
CA TRP A 98 -0.36 2.04 -3.16
C TRP A 98 -1.82 2.44 -3.34
N GLN A 99 -2.15 3.03 -4.49
CA GLN A 99 -3.52 3.47 -4.77
C GLN A 99 -4.49 2.29 -4.79
N TRP A 100 -4.11 1.20 -5.42
CA TRP A 100 -4.97 0.01 -5.50
C TRP A 100 -5.26 -0.57 -4.11
N LEU A 101 -4.24 -0.69 -3.25
CA LEU A 101 -4.41 -1.19 -1.89
C LEU A 101 -5.29 -0.26 -1.04
N ALA A 102 -5.08 1.05 -1.17
CA ALA A 102 -5.84 2.03 -0.42
C ALA A 102 -7.32 2.00 -0.79
N GLU A 103 -7.63 1.80 -2.05
CA GLU A 103 -9.02 1.74 -2.54
C GLU A 103 -9.68 0.39 -2.29
N LYS A 104 -8.93 -0.70 -2.45
CA LYS A 104 -9.46 -2.05 -2.32
C LYS A 104 -10.04 -2.34 -0.95
N ALA A 105 -9.51 -1.72 0.06
CA ALA A 105 -9.86 -2.05 1.45
C ALA A 105 -11.02 -1.24 1.99
N LEU A 106 -11.83 -0.71 1.12
CA LEU A 106 -13.07 -0.02 1.52
C LEU A 106 -14.19 -1.01 1.78
#